data_509a18ae2ba5f038ead661f8c98e7c37
#
_entry.id   509a18ae2ba5f038ead661f8c98e7c37
#
_cell.length_a   1.000
_cell.length_b   1.000
_cell.length_c   1.000
_cell.angle_alpha   90.00
_cell.angle_beta   90.00
_cell.angle_gamma   90.00
#
_symmetry.space_group_name_H-M   'P 1'
#
loop_
_entity.id
_entity.type
_entity.pdbx_description
1 polymer ?
#
loop_
_entity_poly.entity_id
_entity_poly.type
_entity_poly.pdbx_seq_one_letter_code
_entity_poly.pdbx_strand_id
1 'polypeptide(L)'
;MDQKPSFPTFPMHFRGLLLLAGMYTIAWSAFYKYFGEELLRWMSMGNPGLELLPAGYFGGLGILVGLVIFFSAFYPVSWVWLILGGITGKIILAIWFTLGFAPDLGWNKRSIFHLVFNELVWLIPLILIFLRSLQVKNYLNETESES
;
A
#
# COMPACT_ATOMS: atom_id res chain seq x y z
N MET A 1 -16.40 -27.68 -30.43
CA MET A 1 -16.48 -26.51 -29.54
C MET A 1 -15.15 -25.79 -29.56
N ASP A 2 -15.13 -24.66 -30.23
CA ASP A 2 -13.92 -23.82 -30.25
C ASP A 2 -13.77 -23.14 -28.92
N GLN A 3 -12.97 -23.73 -28.03
CA GLN A 3 -12.50 -23.02 -26.86
C GLN A 3 -11.57 -21.93 -27.35
N LYS A 4 -12.11 -20.71 -27.48
CA LYS A 4 -11.24 -19.54 -27.67
C LYS A 4 -10.22 -19.53 -26.54
N PRO A 5 -8.93 -19.44 -26.85
CA PRO A 5 -7.93 -19.32 -25.81
C PRO A 5 -8.31 -18.15 -24.90
N SER A 6 -8.46 -18.42 -23.60
CA SER A 6 -8.77 -17.38 -22.64
C SER A 6 -7.52 -16.52 -22.44
N PHE A 7 -7.50 -15.37 -23.08
CA PHE A 7 -6.44 -14.39 -22.88
C PHE A 7 -6.49 -13.87 -21.44
N PRO A 8 -5.36 -13.82 -20.72
CA PRO A 8 -5.35 -13.19 -19.41
C PRO A 8 -5.66 -11.69 -19.58
N THR A 9 -6.74 -11.25 -18.94
CA THR A 9 -7.16 -9.85 -18.95
C THR A 9 -6.88 -9.21 -17.60
N PHE A 10 -6.62 -7.90 -17.60
CA PHE A 10 -6.51 -7.14 -16.36
C PHE A 10 -7.91 -6.62 -15.97
N PRO A 11 -8.49 -7.10 -14.85
CA PRO A 11 -9.83 -6.70 -14.44
C PRO A 11 -9.91 -5.20 -14.10
N MET A 12 -11.01 -4.55 -14.53
CA MET A 12 -11.21 -3.12 -14.30
C MET A 12 -11.31 -2.78 -12.80
N HIS A 13 -11.90 -3.66 -12.00
CA HIS A 13 -11.99 -3.44 -10.56
C HIS A 13 -10.63 -3.42 -9.85
N PHE A 14 -9.59 -4.04 -10.42
CA PHE A 14 -8.24 -3.95 -9.89
C PHE A 14 -7.66 -2.54 -10.02
N ARG A 15 -7.98 -1.82 -11.08
CA ARG A 15 -7.62 -0.40 -11.21
C ARG A 15 -8.30 0.44 -10.12
N GLY A 16 -9.59 0.18 -9.88
CA GLY A 16 -10.32 0.83 -8.79
C GLY A 16 -9.71 0.57 -7.42
N LEU A 17 -9.28 -0.67 -7.15
CA LEU A 17 -8.59 -1.03 -5.92
C LEU A 17 -7.23 -0.32 -5.77
N LEU A 18 -6.45 -0.19 -6.85
CA LEU A 18 -5.19 0.55 -6.83
C LEU A 18 -5.41 2.04 -6.55
N LEU A 19 -6.41 2.65 -7.19
CA LEU A 19 -6.77 4.04 -6.91
C LEU A 19 -7.19 4.22 -5.46
N LEU A 20 -8.06 3.36 -4.96
CA LEU A 20 -8.54 3.41 -3.58
C LEU A 20 -7.41 3.19 -2.58
N ALA A 21 -6.56 2.20 -2.80
CA ALA A 21 -5.40 1.92 -1.94
C ALA A 21 -4.43 3.11 -1.91
N GLY A 22 -4.17 3.71 -3.07
CA GLY A 22 -3.32 4.89 -3.18
C GLY A 22 -3.89 6.10 -2.44
N MET A 23 -5.15 6.42 -2.68
CA MET A 23 -5.83 7.54 -1.99
C MET A 23 -5.91 7.33 -0.48
N TYR A 24 -6.25 6.11 -0.04
CA TYR A 24 -6.31 5.76 1.37
C TYR A 24 -4.95 5.91 2.06
N THR A 25 -3.90 5.42 1.41
CA THR A 25 -2.52 5.54 1.91
C THR A 25 -2.08 7.00 1.99
N ILE A 26 -2.37 7.81 0.97
CA ILE A 26 -2.08 9.25 0.96
C ILE A 26 -2.80 9.96 2.11
N ALA A 27 -4.09 9.69 2.30
CA ALA A 27 -4.90 10.33 3.33
C ALA A 27 -4.36 10.05 4.74
N TRP A 28 -4.10 8.79 5.09
CA TRP A 28 -3.53 8.43 6.39
C TRP A 28 -2.12 8.98 6.58
N SER A 29 -1.32 8.95 5.54
CA SER A 29 0.06 9.47 5.60
C SER A 29 0.10 11.00 5.74
N ALA A 30 -0.84 11.70 5.12
CA ALA A 30 -1.02 13.13 5.35
C ALA A 30 -1.41 13.43 6.81
N PHE A 31 -2.24 12.59 7.43
CA PHE A 31 -2.54 12.68 8.85
C PHE A 31 -1.29 12.56 9.71
N TYR A 32 -0.43 11.58 9.44
CA TYR A 32 0.86 11.44 10.12
C TYR A 32 1.76 12.65 9.93
N LYS A 33 1.79 13.20 8.73
CA LYS A 33 2.67 14.33 8.42
C LYS A 33 2.23 15.64 9.07
N TYR A 34 0.94 15.93 9.02
CA TYR A 34 0.42 17.23 9.44
C TYR A 34 -0.23 17.23 10.82
N PHE A 35 -0.73 16.09 11.27
CA PHE A 35 -1.40 15.90 12.56
C PHE A 35 -0.80 14.72 13.34
N GLY A 36 0.51 14.50 13.18
CA GLY A 36 1.18 13.34 13.74
C GLY A 36 1.11 13.27 15.25
N GLU A 37 1.26 14.40 15.92
CA GLU A 37 1.19 14.48 17.39
C GLU A 37 -0.17 14.04 17.91
N GLU A 38 -1.24 14.59 17.36
CA GLU A 38 -2.60 14.26 17.75
C GLU A 38 -2.94 12.79 17.44
N LEU A 39 -2.48 12.31 16.30
CA LEU A 39 -2.70 10.93 15.89
C LEU A 39 -1.98 9.95 16.81
N LEU A 40 -0.73 10.22 17.16
CA LEU A 40 0.06 9.38 18.09
C LEU A 40 -0.54 9.40 19.48
N ARG A 41 -0.98 10.55 19.98
CA ARG A 41 -1.70 10.65 21.25
C ARG A 41 -2.99 9.83 21.24
N TRP A 42 -3.73 9.90 20.17
CA TRP A 42 -4.95 9.10 20.01
C TRP A 42 -4.65 7.59 20.01
N MET A 43 -3.59 7.16 19.32
CA MET A 43 -3.19 5.75 19.26
C MET A 43 -2.62 5.25 20.58
N SER A 44 -1.99 6.11 21.38
CA SER A 44 -1.44 5.74 22.68
C SER A 44 -2.49 5.52 23.75
N MET A 45 -3.77 5.83 23.47
CA MET A 45 -4.88 5.73 24.39
C MET A 45 -4.66 6.49 25.71
N GLY A 46 -3.98 7.65 25.63
CA GLY A 46 -3.78 8.54 26.76
C GLY A 46 -2.62 8.15 27.68
N ASN A 47 -1.62 7.43 27.18
CA ASN A 47 -0.41 7.15 27.95
C ASN A 47 0.33 8.47 28.27
N PRO A 48 0.41 8.87 29.56
CA PRO A 48 1.01 10.14 29.96
C PRO A 48 2.54 10.19 29.81
N GLY A 49 3.20 9.05 29.63
CA GLY A 49 4.65 8.95 29.48
C GLY A 49 5.13 8.92 28.02
N LEU A 50 4.24 9.19 27.07
CA LEU A 50 4.58 9.15 25.65
C LEU A 50 5.51 10.32 25.30
N GLU A 51 6.76 10.01 24.97
CA GLU A 51 7.58 10.93 24.20
C GLU A 51 7.06 11.00 22.77
N LEU A 52 6.77 12.21 22.28
CA LEU A 52 6.23 12.43 20.95
C LEU A 52 7.31 12.13 19.92
N LEU A 53 7.16 11.00 19.22
CA LEU A 53 8.02 10.62 18.14
C LEU A 53 7.71 11.45 16.89
N PRO A 54 8.72 11.89 16.13
CA PRO A 54 8.48 12.63 14.90
C PRO A 54 7.83 11.73 13.85
N ALA A 55 6.59 12.01 13.53
CA ALA A 55 5.82 11.25 12.53
C ALA A 55 5.92 11.82 11.11
N GLY A 56 6.56 13.00 10.93
CA GLY A 56 6.62 13.70 9.66
C GLY A 56 7.32 12.91 8.56
N TYR A 57 8.43 12.26 8.84
CA TYR A 57 9.16 11.44 7.87
C TYR A 57 8.37 10.17 7.49
N PHE A 58 7.74 9.53 8.47
CA PHE A 58 6.86 8.39 8.23
C PHE A 58 5.68 8.78 7.32
N GLY A 59 5.03 9.91 7.62
CA GLY A 59 3.97 10.45 6.79
C GLY A 59 4.44 10.83 5.39
N GLY A 60 5.61 11.44 5.26
CA GLY A 60 6.21 11.78 3.97
C GLY A 60 6.48 10.57 3.09
N LEU A 61 7.07 9.53 3.65
CA LEU A 61 7.29 8.27 2.94
C LEU A 61 5.96 7.62 2.55
N GLY A 62 4.99 7.62 3.44
CA GLY A 62 3.66 7.07 3.17
C GLY A 62 2.93 7.79 2.05
N ILE A 63 3.05 9.12 1.95
CA ILE A 63 2.51 9.88 0.81
C ILE A 63 3.18 9.43 -0.49
N LEU A 64 4.49 9.28 -0.50
CA LEU A 64 5.23 8.80 -1.67
C LEU A 64 4.77 7.38 -2.08
N VAL A 65 4.64 6.47 -1.13
CA VAL A 65 4.12 5.11 -1.36
C VAL A 65 2.71 5.15 -1.93
N GLY A 66 1.84 5.98 -1.36
CA GLY A 66 0.47 6.16 -1.85
C GLY A 66 0.41 6.70 -3.27
N LEU A 67 1.28 7.66 -3.62
CA LEU A 67 1.38 8.19 -4.98
C LEU A 67 1.84 7.12 -5.97
N VAL A 68 2.83 6.31 -5.60
CA VAL A 68 3.30 5.20 -6.43
C VAL A 68 2.18 4.20 -6.72
N ILE A 69 1.41 3.82 -5.69
CA ILE A 69 0.26 2.93 -5.85
C ILE A 69 -0.82 3.59 -6.73
N PHE A 70 -1.14 4.85 -6.47
CA PHE A 70 -2.15 5.59 -7.22
C PHE A 70 -1.81 5.66 -8.70
N PHE A 71 -0.59 6.06 -9.04
CA PHE A 71 -0.16 6.16 -10.44
C PHE A 71 -0.08 4.82 -11.15
N SER A 72 0.21 3.73 -10.42
CA SER A 72 0.21 2.39 -11.00
C SER A 72 -1.15 1.96 -11.58
N ALA A 73 -2.24 2.58 -11.12
CA ALA A 73 -3.59 2.29 -11.62
C ALA A 73 -3.81 2.72 -13.07
N PHE A 74 -3.06 3.69 -13.56
CA PHE A 74 -3.22 4.19 -14.93
C PHE A 74 -2.68 3.21 -15.97
N TYR A 75 -1.53 2.60 -15.69
CA TYR A 75 -0.88 1.63 -16.56
C TYR A 75 -0.39 0.40 -15.78
N PRO A 76 -1.32 -0.38 -15.19
CA PRO A 76 -0.93 -1.42 -14.23
C PRO A 76 -0.12 -2.56 -14.83
N VAL A 77 -0.29 -2.84 -16.11
CA VAL A 77 0.49 -3.87 -16.81
C VAL A 77 1.85 -3.34 -17.25
N SER A 78 1.88 -2.18 -17.91
CA SER A 78 3.13 -1.56 -18.39
C SER A 78 4.02 -1.12 -17.23
N TRP A 79 3.41 -0.60 -16.17
CA TRP A 79 4.10 -0.10 -14.98
C TRP A 79 3.96 -1.05 -13.78
N VAL A 80 4.00 -2.35 -14.04
CA VAL A 80 3.87 -3.38 -13.00
C VAL A 80 4.88 -3.19 -11.86
N TRP A 81 6.04 -2.64 -12.13
CA TRP A 81 7.07 -2.38 -11.12
C TRP A 81 6.71 -1.27 -10.15
N LEU A 82 5.79 -0.37 -10.51
CA LEU A 82 5.22 0.58 -9.56
C LEU A 82 4.36 -0.13 -8.51
N ILE A 83 3.62 -1.16 -8.90
CA ILE A 83 2.84 -1.97 -7.96
C ILE A 83 3.78 -2.67 -6.98
N LEU A 84 4.87 -3.25 -7.48
CA LEU A 84 5.89 -3.85 -6.63
C LEU A 84 6.53 -2.81 -5.68
N GLY A 85 6.81 -1.61 -6.18
CA GLY A 85 7.30 -0.49 -5.37
C GLY A 85 6.32 -0.11 -4.26
N GLY A 86 5.02 -0.09 -4.57
CA GLY A 86 3.96 0.14 -3.59
C GLY A 86 3.90 -0.95 -2.52
N ILE A 87 3.98 -2.21 -2.92
CA ILE A 87 4.03 -3.36 -1.98
C ILE A 87 5.24 -3.25 -1.06
N THR A 88 6.42 -3.02 -1.63
CA THR A 88 7.66 -2.85 -0.86
C THR A 88 7.54 -1.68 0.11
N GLY A 89 7.00 -0.55 -0.35
CA GLY A 89 6.76 0.62 0.48
C GLY A 89 5.80 0.33 1.65
N LYS A 90 4.73 -0.41 1.41
CA LYS A 90 3.80 -0.85 2.46
C LYS A 90 4.48 -1.75 3.50
N ILE A 91 5.33 -2.65 3.07
CA ILE A 91 6.10 -3.52 3.97
C ILE A 91 7.06 -2.66 4.82
N ILE A 92 7.76 -1.71 4.21
CA ILE A 92 8.66 -0.80 4.92
C ILE A 92 7.89 0.03 5.96
N LEU A 93 6.73 0.58 5.60
CA LEU A 93 5.88 1.32 6.53
C LEU A 93 5.41 0.44 7.70
N ALA A 94 5.00 -0.79 7.44
CA ALA A 94 4.59 -1.74 8.48
C ALA A 94 5.74 -2.06 9.44
N ILE A 95 6.94 -2.31 8.93
CA ILE A 95 8.14 -2.57 9.74
C ILE A 95 8.51 -1.33 10.55
N TRP A 96 8.52 -0.15 9.92
CA TRP A 96 8.83 1.10 10.61
C TRP A 96 7.85 1.38 11.74
N PHE A 97 6.56 1.21 11.51
CA PHE A 97 5.54 1.37 12.54
C PHE A 97 5.77 0.38 13.69
N THR A 98 5.99 -0.89 13.38
CA THR A 98 6.16 -1.95 14.38
C THR A 98 7.40 -1.75 15.24
N LEU A 99 8.51 -1.34 14.64
CA LEU A 99 9.78 -1.17 15.36
C LEU A 99 9.98 0.23 15.93
N GLY A 100 9.44 1.26 15.27
CA GLY A 100 9.67 2.65 15.63
C GLY A 100 8.58 3.27 16.50
N PHE A 101 7.32 2.92 16.28
CA PHE A 101 6.19 3.54 16.99
C PHE A 101 5.52 2.62 18.00
N ALA A 102 5.29 1.36 17.65
CA ALA A 102 4.55 0.44 18.51
C ALA A 102 5.16 0.21 19.90
N PRO A 103 6.49 0.16 20.07
CA PRO A 103 7.08 0.02 21.41
C PRO A 103 6.71 1.16 22.36
N ASP A 104 6.60 2.39 21.85
CA ASP A 104 6.27 3.57 22.67
C ASP A 104 4.76 3.76 22.80
N LEU A 105 3.99 3.48 21.74
CA LEU A 105 2.53 3.56 21.76
C LEU A 105 1.88 2.46 22.58
N GLY A 106 2.51 1.29 22.68
CA GLY A 106 1.93 0.07 23.22
C GLY A 106 1.04 -0.65 22.20
N TRP A 107 0.92 -1.95 22.38
CA TRP A 107 0.04 -2.80 21.57
C TRP A 107 -1.39 -2.73 22.11
N ASN A 108 -2.12 -1.72 21.68
CA ASN A 108 -3.53 -1.50 22.02
C ASN A 108 -4.42 -1.63 20.78
N LYS A 109 -5.74 -1.54 20.97
CA LYS A 109 -6.71 -1.69 19.88
C LYS A 109 -6.47 -0.73 18.70
N ARG A 110 -6.02 0.50 18.98
CA ARG A 110 -5.83 1.54 17.97
C ARG A 110 -4.55 1.35 17.19
N SER A 111 -3.45 0.98 17.85
CA SER A 111 -2.18 0.69 17.18
C SER A 111 -2.27 -0.59 16.34
N ILE A 112 -2.94 -1.62 16.85
CA ILE A 112 -3.22 -2.86 16.10
C ILE A 112 -4.12 -2.56 14.89
N PHE A 113 -5.16 -1.77 15.09
CA PHE A 113 -6.05 -1.34 13.99
C PHE A 113 -5.23 -0.66 12.87
N HIS A 114 -4.38 0.29 13.20
CA HIS A 114 -3.54 0.97 12.21
C HIS A 114 -2.67 -0.02 11.44
N LEU A 115 -1.94 -0.89 12.14
CA LEU A 115 -1.05 -1.84 11.49
C LEU A 115 -1.82 -2.80 10.57
N VAL A 116 -2.91 -3.37 11.05
CA VAL A 116 -3.68 -4.37 10.30
C VAL A 116 -4.42 -3.72 9.13
N PHE A 117 -5.24 -2.71 9.39
CA PHE A 117 -6.15 -2.14 8.39
C PHE A 117 -5.49 -1.13 7.45
N ASN A 118 -4.45 -0.43 7.89
CA ASN A 118 -3.78 0.56 7.05
C ASN A 118 -2.61 -0.01 6.27
N GLU A 119 -1.98 -1.08 6.74
CA GLU A 119 -0.79 -1.65 6.11
C GLU A 119 -1.01 -3.10 5.63
N LEU A 120 -1.29 -4.03 6.54
CA LEU A 120 -1.28 -5.45 6.23
C LEU A 120 -2.45 -5.90 5.33
N VAL A 121 -3.65 -5.41 5.55
CA VAL A 121 -4.83 -5.78 4.75
C VAL A 121 -4.65 -5.39 3.29
N TRP A 122 -4.04 -4.25 3.02
CA TRP A 122 -3.80 -3.77 1.66
C TRP A 122 -2.75 -4.58 0.90
N LEU A 123 -1.87 -5.29 1.59
CA LEU A 123 -0.89 -6.17 0.94
C LEU A 123 -1.57 -7.30 0.17
N ILE A 124 -2.68 -7.83 0.67
CA ILE A 124 -3.39 -8.93 0.02
C ILE A 124 -3.85 -8.54 -1.40
N PRO A 125 -4.68 -7.50 -1.59
CA PRO A 125 -5.09 -7.10 -2.94
C PRO A 125 -3.92 -6.60 -3.79
N LEU A 126 -2.94 -5.91 -3.21
CA LEU A 126 -1.79 -5.41 -3.97
C LEU A 126 -0.94 -6.57 -4.53
N ILE A 127 -0.71 -7.61 -3.74
CA ILE A 127 0.02 -8.80 -4.22
C ILE A 127 -0.76 -9.52 -5.32
N LEU A 128 -2.07 -9.71 -5.15
CA LEU A 128 -2.92 -10.33 -6.16
C LEU A 128 -2.92 -9.53 -7.46
N ILE A 129 -3.03 -8.22 -7.38
CA ILE A 129 -2.99 -7.33 -8.54
C ILE A 129 -1.62 -7.38 -9.22
N PHE A 130 -0.54 -7.38 -8.44
CA PHE A 130 0.82 -7.51 -8.98
C PHE A 130 1.01 -8.80 -9.77
N LEU A 131 0.61 -9.93 -9.20
CA LEU A 131 0.72 -11.23 -9.85
C LEU A 131 -0.11 -11.28 -11.14
N ARG A 132 -1.31 -10.70 -11.12
CA ARG A 132 -2.15 -10.62 -12.31
C ARG A 132 -1.55 -9.72 -13.39
N SER A 133 -1.04 -8.57 -13.01
CA SER A 133 -0.36 -7.65 -13.93
C SER A 133 0.86 -8.29 -14.58
N LEU A 134 1.64 -9.01 -13.80
CA LEU A 134 2.81 -9.72 -14.29
C LEU A 134 2.43 -10.84 -15.27
N GLN A 135 1.38 -11.59 -14.97
CA GLN A 135 0.85 -12.64 -15.85
C GLN A 135 0.42 -12.07 -17.20
N VAL A 136 -0.32 -10.97 -17.20
CA VAL A 136 -0.76 -10.29 -18.42
C VAL A 136 0.43 -9.76 -19.22
N LYS A 137 1.39 -9.14 -18.54
CA LYS A 137 2.61 -8.61 -19.16
C LYS A 137 3.44 -9.70 -19.83
N ASN A 138 3.65 -10.81 -19.16
CA ASN A 138 4.42 -11.94 -19.70
C ASN A 138 3.73 -12.53 -20.93
N TYR A 139 2.41 -12.69 -20.88
CA TYR A 139 1.63 -13.15 -22.03
C TYR A 139 1.80 -12.25 -23.26
N LEU A 140 1.71 -10.93 -23.07
CA LEU A 140 1.88 -9.97 -24.16
C LEU A 140 3.30 -10.03 -24.75
N ASN A 141 4.33 -10.15 -23.90
CA ASN A 141 5.71 -10.25 -24.36
C ASN A 141 5.96 -11.54 -25.18
N GLU A 142 5.39 -12.65 -24.76
CA GLU A 142 5.48 -13.92 -25.50
C GLU A 142 4.81 -13.80 -26.88
N THR A 143 3.62 -13.19 -26.93
CA THR A 143 2.91 -12.97 -28.18
C THR A 143 3.65 -12.07 -29.15
N GLU A 144 4.32 -11.01 -28.65
CA GLU A 144 5.13 -10.13 -29.46
C GLU A 144 6.41 -10.83 -30.00
N SER A 145 6.99 -11.74 -29.23
CA SER A 145 8.18 -12.47 -29.65
C SER A 145 7.91 -13.53 -30.73
N GLU A 146 6.66 -13.99 -30.85
CA GLU A 146 6.22 -14.96 -31.86
C GLU A 146 5.81 -14.30 -33.19
N SER A 147 5.60 -13.01 -33.20
CA SER A 147 5.26 -12.24 -34.40
C SER A 147 6.51 -11.72 -35.08
#